data_a1e2a5d5b9805be776a10712bba90248
#
_entry.id   a1e2a5d5b9805be776a10712bba90248
#
_cell.length_a   1.000
_cell.length_b   1.000
_cell.length_c   1.000
_cell.angle_alpha   90.00
_cell.angle_beta   90.00
_cell.angle_gamma   90.00
#
_symmetry.space_group_name_H-M   'P 1'
#
loop_
_entity.id
_entity.type
_entity.pdbx_description
1 polymer ?
#
loop_
_entity_poly.entity_id
_entity_poly.type
_entity_poly.pdbx_seq_one_letter_code
_entity_poly.pdbx_strand_id
1 'polypeptide(L)'
;MKTKTFISLLIAAVLLIIVGGGIFIFFNSDSTEPGEEQSELTPPKIWVVAEERVLSPVFSGIGEYVWFMAEDGKIYRQKTDGGEAKEEIVLPEPVIGAVRVIWPPQGQNFIIEQNLDGHVRYLSFDSFDDRFTEYDAGIRNPRFLPAGDKVIYDRVTGAGAHELKISDADGNNFAKIADLFRPDYDFAVSPNGHEAAAWSTSQVSAAPLFLIDLFTGKFDVLGNAGFYRGTKFSPDGSRLLVSKSNQAGISGLAVLTLSPRKASDVGLYANIEEAVWGKDGSAIWTTGVSGVLRYRLETQEISEVFKFPEGEKPRVSSLLLHPSETFFLFVDEETGFLYRADARQ
;
A
#
# COMPACT_ATOMS: atom_id res chain seq x y z
N MET A 1 62.95 -25.15 -29.36
CA MET A 1 63.17 -23.79 -29.89
C MET A 1 61.97 -23.18 -30.61
N LYS A 2 60.85 -23.89 -30.73
CA LYS A 2 59.62 -23.35 -31.48
C LYS A 2 58.61 -22.62 -30.64
N THR A 3 58.61 -22.77 -29.31
CA THR A 3 57.60 -22.19 -28.43
C THR A 3 57.86 -20.73 -28.06
N LYS A 4 59.13 -20.31 -27.95
CA LYS A 4 59.46 -18.92 -27.59
C LYS A 4 59.15 -17.91 -28.69
N THR A 5 59.28 -18.34 -29.97
CA THR A 5 59.01 -17.49 -31.15
C THR A 5 57.51 -17.25 -31.31
N PHE A 6 56.68 -18.22 -30.96
CA PHE A 6 55.21 -18.07 -31.05
C PHE A 6 54.65 -17.10 -30.01
N ILE A 7 55.16 -17.14 -28.79
CA ILE A 7 54.75 -16.22 -27.71
C ILE A 7 55.14 -14.77 -28.03
N SER A 8 56.34 -14.55 -28.59
CA SER A 8 56.78 -13.21 -28.99
C SER A 8 55.95 -12.62 -30.14
N LEU A 9 55.49 -13.46 -31.08
CA LEU A 9 54.60 -13.04 -32.17
C LEU A 9 53.18 -12.69 -31.65
N LEU A 10 52.67 -13.44 -30.67
CA LEU A 10 51.37 -13.18 -30.06
C LEU A 10 51.36 -11.86 -29.26
N ILE A 11 52.43 -11.58 -28.50
CA ILE A 11 52.55 -10.33 -27.74
C ILE A 11 52.68 -9.13 -28.69
N ALA A 12 53.39 -9.25 -29.80
CA ALA A 12 53.49 -8.20 -30.81
C ALA A 12 52.14 -7.91 -31.50
N ALA A 13 51.33 -8.94 -31.76
CA ALA A 13 50.01 -8.79 -32.35
C ALA A 13 49.02 -8.10 -31.38
N VAL A 14 49.07 -8.44 -30.11
CA VAL A 14 48.20 -7.78 -29.07
C VAL A 14 48.62 -6.33 -28.87
N LEU A 15 49.92 -6.01 -28.85
CA LEU A 15 50.39 -4.63 -28.77
C LEU A 15 49.99 -3.77 -29.99
N LEU A 16 50.00 -4.35 -31.19
CA LEU A 16 49.55 -3.66 -32.40
C LEU A 16 48.05 -3.36 -32.39
N ILE A 17 47.22 -4.24 -31.82
CA ILE A 17 45.80 -4.04 -31.65
C ILE A 17 45.53 -2.93 -30.65
N ILE A 18 46.27 -2.87 -29.54
CA ILE A 18 46.12 -1.84 -28.51
C ILE A 18 46.54 -0.46 -29.04
N VAL A 19 47.64 -0.37 -29.78
CA VAL A 19 48.11 0.89 -30.38
C VAL A 19 47.21 1.31 -31.54
N GLY A 20 46.78 0.38 -32.40
CA GLY A 20 45.84 0.68 -33.48
C GLY A 20 44.44 1.10 -32.99
N GLY A 21 43.94 0.44 -31.95
CA GLY A 21 42.67 0.81 -31.29
C GLY A 21 42.73 2.17 -30.58
N GLY A 22 43.85 2.44 -29.92
CA GLY A 22 44.06 3.74 -29.24
C GLY A 22 44.15 4.92 -30.22
N ILE A 23 44.79 4.72 -31.37
CA ILE A 23 44.87 5.77 -32.43
C ILE A 23 43.47 5.98 -33.08
N PHE A 24 42.71 4.90 -33.27
CA PHE A 24 41.35 5.03 -33.81
C PHE A 24 40.39 5.80 -32.87
N ILE A 25 40.56 5.67 -31.56
CA ILE A 25 39.77 6.44 -30.58
C ILE A 25 40.20 7.92 -30.57
N PHE A 26 41.47 8.22 -30.80
CA PHE A 26 41.99 9.60 -30.79
C PHE A 26 41.65 10.41 -32.05
N PHE A 27 41.44 9.77 -33.19
CA PHE A 27 41.13 10.45 -34.45
C PHE A 27 39.62 10.61 -34.71
N ASN A 28 38.73 9.94 -33.92
CA ASN A 28 37.28 10.07 -34.05
C ASN A 28 36.65 10.97 -32.99
N SER A 29 37.44 11.77 -32.26
CA SER A 29 36.90 12.64 -31.19
C SER A 29 36.62 14.09 -31.62
N ASP A 30 36.62 14.39 -32.92
CA ASP A 30 36.26 15.71 -33.45
C ASP A 30 35.00 15.69 -34.35
N SER A 31 34.02 14.84 -34.05
CA SER A 31 32.66 15.12 -34.44
C SER A 31 31.99 15.83 -33.23
N THR A 32 31.92 17.15 -33.30
CA THR A 32 30.96 17.96 -32.57
C THR A 32 29.56 17.46 -32.97
N GLU A 33 29.06 16.43 -32.26
CA GLU A 33 27.63 16.17 -32.21
C GLU A 33 26.99 17.45 -31.64
N PRO A 34 25.93 17.97 -32.29
CA PRO A 34 25.17 19.05 -31.69
C PRO A 34 24.70 18.52 -30.34
N GLY A 35 25.09 19.21 -29.27
CA GLY A 35 24.80 18.79 -27.91
C GLY A 35 23.35 18.36 -27.82
N GLU A 36 23.13 17.10 -27.47
CA GLU A 36 21.90 16.75 -26.79
C GLU A 36 21.79 17.73 -25.64
N GLU A 37 20.88 18.68 -25.75
CA GLU A 37 20.39 19.40 -24.59
C GLU A 37 19.99 18.31 -23.61
N GLN A 38 20.87 18.02 -22.66
CA GLN A 38 20.45 17.36 -21.45
C GLN A 38 19.34 18.25 -20.93
N SER A 39 18.11 17.87 -21.23
CA SER A 39 16.97 18.49 -20.59
C SER A 39 17.28 18.35 -19.10
N GLU A 40 17.64 19.47 -18.47
CA GLU A 40 17.74 19.51 -17.01
C GLU A 40 16.43 18.97 -16.51
N LEU A 41 16.45 17.71 -16.09
CA LEU A 41 15.31 17.06 -15.47
C LEU A 41 14.97 17.93 -14.27
N THR A 42 13.93 18.73 -14.42
CA THR A 42 13.42 19.56 -13.33
C THR A 42 13.34 18.66 -12.09
N PRO A 43 13.96 19.03 -10.97
CA PRO A 43 13.96 18.17 -9.79
C PRO A 43 12.51 17.82 -9.45
N PRO A 44 12.24 16.60 -9.07
CA PRO A 44 10.90 16.14 -8.77
C PRO A 44 10.31 17.03 -7.67
N LYS A 45 9.15 17.61 -7.95
CA LYS A 45 8.52 18.55 -7.04
C LYS A 45 7.69 17.81 -6.02
N ILE A 46 7.93 18.10 -4.74
CA ILE A 46 7.08 17.70 -3.61
C ILE A 46 6.33 18.94 -3.16
N TRP A 47 5.07 18.77 -2.86
CA TRP A 47 4.29 19.82 -2.22
C TRP A 47 3.47 19.28 -1.06
N VAL A 48 3.25 20.13 -0.09
CA VAL A 48 2.37 19.84 1.03
C VAL A 48 0.92 19.97 0.56
N VAL A 49 0.12 18.94 0.79
CA VAL A 49 -1.32 18.96 0.56
C VAL A 49 -2.04 19.36 1.85
N ALA A 50 -1.59 18.83 3.00
CA ALA A 50 -2.12 19.19 4.31
C ALA A 50 -0.97 19.33 5.32
N GLU A 51 -0.91 20.47 6.01
CA GLU A 51 0.10 20.82 7.02
C GLU A 51 -0.37 20.50 8.45
N GLU A 52 -1.08 19.40 8.59
CA GLU A 52 -1.57 18.88 9.87
C GLU A 52 -1.45 17.37 9.88
N ARG A 53 -1.54 16.76 11.05
CA ARG A 53 -1.52 15.31 11.17
C ARG A 53 -2.76 14.70 10.53
N VAL A 54 -2.53 13.91 9.48
CA VAL A 54 -3.55 13.27 8.65
C VAL A 54 -3.69 11.80 9.04
N LEU A 55 -4.93 11.36 9.24
CA LEU A 55 -5.28 9.97 9.51
C LEU A 55 -6.05 9.39 8.33
N SER A 56 -5.64 8.21 7.88
CA SER A 56 -6.35 7.40 6.88
C SER A 56 -6.74 8.18 5.61
N PRO A 57 -5.82 8.85 4.92
CA PRO A 57 -6.15 9.57 3.70
C PRO A 57 -6.66 8.59 2.63
N VAL A 58 -7.63 9.04 1.81
CA VAL A 58 -8.18 8.29 0.69
C VAL A 58 -8.54 9.24 -0.46
N PHE A 59 -8.33 8.83 -1.70
CA PHE A 59 -8.80 9.60 -2.85
C PHE A 59 -10.33 9.55 -2.96
N SER A 60 -10.93 10.67 -3.35
CA SER A 60 -12.27 10.66 -3.93
C SER A 60 -12.26 9.89 -5.26
N GLY A 61 -13.40 9.39 -5.72
CA GLY A 61 -13.51 8.44 -6.83
C GLY A 61 -12.63 8.68 -8.05
N ILE A 62 -12.51 9.92 -8.55
CA ILE A 62 -11.64 10.27 -9.70
C ILE A 62 -10.27 10.82 -9.29
N GLY A 63 -10.02 10.95 -7.96
CA GLY A 63 -8.74 11.42 -7.44
C GLY A 63 -8.57 12.95 -7.38
N GLU A 64 -9.58 13.74 -7.73
CA GLU A 64 -9.49 15.21 -7.68
C GLU A 64 -9.30 15.71 -6.23
N TYR A 65 -9.91 15.02 -5.28
CA TYR A 65 -9.81 15.33 -3.87
C TYR A 65 -9.21 14.16 -3.09
N VAL A 66 -8.62 14.49 -1.95
CA VAL A 66 -8.28 13.56 -0.89
C VAL A 66 -9.14 13.87 0.33
N TRP A 67 -9.67 12.80 0.94
CA TRP A 67 -10.40 12.86 2.19
C TRP A 67 -9.52 12.31 3.29
N PHE A 68 -9.59 12.91 4.46
CA PHE A 68 -8.83 12.46 5.62
C PHE A 68 -9.46 12.96 6.91
N MET A 69 -9.14 12.33 8.01
CA MET A 69 -9.42 12.87 9.33
C MET A 69 -8.16 13.57 9.85
N ALA A 70 -8.34 14.73 10.47
CA ALA A 70 -7.27 15.45 11.15
C ALA A 70 -7.24 15.13 12.65
N GLU A 71 -6.17 15.56 13.33
CA GLU A 71 -5.96 15.35 14.77
C GLU A 71 -7.04 15.99 15.65
N ASP A 72 -7.70 17.03 15.12
CA ASP A 72 -8.83 17.69 15.79
C ASP A 72 -10.13 16.83 15.80
N GLY A 73 -10.09 15.64 15.22
CA GLY A 73 -11.22 14.70 15.16
C GLY A 73 -12.26 15.04 14.11
N LYS A 74 -11.94 15.90 13.17
CA LYS A 74 -12.81 16.30 12.07
C LYS A 74 -12.37 15.65 10.76
N ILE A 75 -13.34 15.50 9.83
CA ILE A 75 -13.06 15.03 8.47
C ILE A 75 -12.93 16.25 7.55
N TYR A 76 -11.92 16.19 6.69
CA TYR A 76 -11.66 17.22 5.70
C TYR A 76 -11.58 16.64 4.29
N ARG A 77 -11.93 17.48 3.33
CA ARG A 77 -11.74 17.28 1.90
C ARG A 77 -10.79 18.36 1.39
N GLN A 78 -9.75 17.98 0.70
CA GLN A 78 -8.73 18.87 0.15
C GLN A 78 -8.48 18.53 -1.31
N LYS A 79 -8.32 19.53 -2.19
CA LYS A 79 -7.83 19.28 -3.56
C LYS A 79 -6.42 18.72 -3.54
N THR A 80 -6.16 17.74 -4.40
CA THR A 80 -4.86 17.04 -4.45
C THR A 80 -3.74 17.90 -5.02
N ASP A 81 -4.04 19.05 -5.63
CA ASP A 81 -3.06 20.05 -6.07
C ASP A 81 -2.68 21.09 -4.99
N GLY A 82 -3.35 21.05 -3.83
CA GLY A 82 -3.13 22.00 -2.74
C GLY A 82 -3.67 23.41 -3.02
N GLY A 83 -4.36 23.64 -4.15
CA GLY A 83 -4.71 24.98 -4.65
C GLY A 83 -5.87 25.68 -3.96
N GLU A 84 -6.71 24.97 -3.22
CA GLU A 84 -7.88 25.52 -2.51
C GLU A 84 -7.81 25.20 -1.02
N ALA A 85 -8.48 26.02 -0.22
CA ALA A 85 -8.62 25.75 1.21
C ALA A 85 -9.34 24.40 1.43
N LYS A 86 -8.91 23.67 2.45
CA LYS A 86 -9.59 22.45 2.87
C LYS A 86 -11.02 22.76 3.26
N GLU A 87 -11.93 21.87 2.88
CA GLU A 87 -13.32 21.92 3.24
C GLU A 87 -13.62 20.93 4.36
N GLU A 88 -14.22 21.40 5.44
CA GLU A 88 -14.65 20.53 6.54
C GLU A 88 -15.92 19.78 6.13
N ILE A 89 -15.92 18.48 6.34
CA ILE A 89 -17.12 17.65 6.30
C ILE A 89 -17.75 17.74 7.70
N VAL A 90 -18.91 18.34 7.77
CA VAL A 90 -19.57 18.56 9.05
C VAL A 90 -19.96 17.22 9.67
N LEU A 91 -19.42 16.94 10.84
CA LEU A 91 -19.80 15.81 11.67
C LEU A 91 -20.71 16.31 12.79
N PRO A 92 -21.61 15.47 13.35
CA PRO A 92 -22.41 15.82 14.53
C PRO A 92 -21.56 16.34 15.69
N GLU A 93 -20.39 15.74 15.86
CA GLU A 93 -19.37 16.13 16.85
C GLU A 93 -17.97 15.70 16.40
N PRO A 94 -16.90 16.39 16.83
CA PRO A 94 -15.54 15.95 16.58
C PRO A 94 -15.22 14.64 17.31
N VAL A 95 -14.53 13.70 16.66
CA VAL A 95 -14.20 12.39 17.24
C VAL A 95 -12.76 12.41 17.76
N ILE A 96 -12.60 12.88 18.99
CA ILE A 96 -11.30 12.93 19.66
C ILE A 96 -10.80 11.52 20.00
N GLY A 97 -9.51 11.27 19.84
CA GLY A 97 -8.90 9.95 20.06
C GLY A 97 -9.14 8.95 18.92
N ALA A 98 -9.56 9.45 17.75
CA ALA A 98 -9.58 8.64 16.55
C ALA A 98 -8.16 8.17 16.21
N VAL A 99 -8.03 6.90 15.84
CA VAL A 99 -6.76 6.28 15.42
C VAL A 99 -6.74 5.96 13.94
N ARG A 100 -7.91 5.72 13.35
CA ARG A 100 -8.07 5.59 11.89
C ARG A 100 -9.52 5.75 11.47
N VAL A 101 -9.70 6.03 10.18
CA VAL A 101 -10.98 5.95 9.48
C VAL A 101 -10.95 4.77 8.51
N ILE A 102 -12.00 3.98 8.53
CA ILE A 102 -12.21 2.88 7.60
C ILE A 102 -13.21 3.39 6.58
N TRP A 103 -12.69 3.72 5.41
CA TRP A 103 -13.50 4.25 4.31
C TRP A 103 -14.17 3.12 3.54
N PRO A 104 -15.42 3.30 3.11
CA PRO A 104 -16.04 2.36 2.18
C PRO A 104 -15.39 2.51 0.80
N PRO A 105 -15.29 1.43 0.01
CA PRO A 105 -14.88 1.53 -1.38
C PRO A 105 -15.85 2.36 -2.24
N GLN A 106 -17.12 2.41 -1.84
CA GLN A 106 -18.18 3.21 -2.44
C GLN A 106 -19.10 3.75 -1.34
N GLY A 107 -19.76 4.88 -1.62
CA GLY A 107 -20.66 5.51 -0.64
C GLY A 107 -19.98 6.58 0.20
N GLN A 108 -20.72 7.11 1.18
CA GLN A 108 -20.29 8.22 2.05
C GLN A 108 -20.29 7.86 3.54
N ASN A 109 -20.80 6.68 3.89
CA ASN A 109 -20.75 6.17 5.25
C ASN A 109 -19.35 5.64 5.54
N PHE A 110 -18.83 5.84 6.74
CA PHE A 110 -17.51 5.36 7.13
C PHE A 110 -17.51 4.92 8.59
N ILE A 111 -16.46 4.21 8.99
CA ILE A 111 -16.29 3.76 10.37
C ILE A 111 -15.05 4.42 10.94
N ILE A 112 -15.15 4.98 12.14
CA ILE A 112 -14.03 5.53 12.89
C ILE A 112 -13.65 4.53 13.98
N GLU A 113 -12.39 4.14 14.00
CA GLU A 113 -11.77 3.45 15.12
C GLU A 113 -11.25 4.51 16.09
N GLN A 114 -11.72 4.44 17.31
CA GLN A 114 -11.36 5.37 18.38
C GLN A 114 -10.74 4.61 19.54
N ASN A 115 -9.67 5.15 20.12
CA ASN A 115 -9.05 4.63 21.32
C ASN A 115 -9.19 5.67 22.44
N LEU A 116 -9.99 5.33 23.45
CA LEU A 116 -10.16 6.15 24.64
C LEU A 116 -9.64 5.35 25.87
N ASP A 117 -8.60 5.83 26.48
CA ASP A 117 -8.01 5.24 27.69
C ASP A 117 -7.68 3.74 27.54
N GLY A 118 -7.24 3.33 26.36
CA GLY A 118 -6.92 1.93 26.03
C GLY A 118 -8.12 1.08 25.61
N HIS A 119 -9.31 1.66 25.54
CA HIS A 119 -10.50 1.00 25.05
C HIS A 119 -10.77 1.36 23.58
N VAL A 120 -10.67 0.35 22.71
CA VAL A 120 -10.99 0.50 21.28
C VAL A 120 -12.48 0.36 21.09
N ARG A 121 -13.09 1.34 20.42
CA ARG A 121 -14.46 1.27 19.95
C ARG A 121 -14.57 1.69 18.50
N TYR A 122 -15.67 1.34 17.85
CA TYR A 122 -15.96 1.68 16.46
C TYR A 122 -17.25 2.47 16.39
N LEU A 123 -17.20 3.59 15.67
CA LEU A 123 -18.33 4.47 15.40
C LEU A 123 -18.64 4.43 13.90
N SER A 124 -19.82 3.97 13.52
CA SER A 124 -20.29 4.09 12.15
C SER A 124 -20.93 5.46 11.97
N PHE A 125 -20.52 6.19 10.94
CA PHE A 125 -21.16 7.43 10.53
C PHE A 125 -22.16 7.15 9.40
N ASP A 126 -23.40 7.56 9.58
CA ASP A 126 -24.43 7.55 8.55
C ASP A 126 -24.59 8.97 7.98
N SER A 127 -24.18 9.16 6.74
CA SER A 127 -24.21 10.44 6.05
C SER A 127 -25.64 10.89 5.65
N PHE A 128 -26.62 10.00 5.67
CA PHE A 128 -28.00 10.33 5.37
C PHE A 128 -28.73 10.90 6.61
N ASP A 129 -28.53 10.25 7.76
CA ASP A 129 -29.15 10.65 9.04
C ASP A 129 -28.26 11.62 9.83
N ASP A 130 -27.04 11.90 9.35
CA ASP A 130 -26.04 12.77 10.00
C ASP A 130 -25.79 12.38 11.46
N ARG A 131 -25.54 11.09 11.72
CA ARG A 131 -25.39 10.55 13.07
C ARG A 131 -24.33 9.49 13.16
N PHE A 132 -23.78 9.36 14.37
CA PHE A 132 -22.96 8.21 14.76
C PHE A 132 -23.79 7.09 15.39
N THR A 133 -23.43 5.85 15.06
CA THR A 133 -23.89 4.65 15.76
C THR A 133 -22.68 3.92 16.29
N GLU A 134 -22.63 3.67 17.59
CA GLU A 134 -21.54 2.90 18.19
C GLU A 134 -21.79 1.41 18.00
N TYR A 135 -20.79 0.69 17.53
CA TYR A 135 -20.85 -0.76 17.45
C TYR A 135 -20.79 -1.38 18.84
N ASP A 136 -21.40 -2.55 18.99
CA ASP A 136 -21.31 -3.34 20.21
C ASP A 136 -19.86 -3.60 20.64
N ALA A 137 -19.61 -3.58 21.94
CA ALA A 137 -18.34 -4.00 22.52
C ALA A 137 -18.00 -5.45 22.10
N GLY A 138 -16.77 -5.68 21.72
CA GLY A 138 -16.31 -7.00 21.24
C GLY A 138 -16.31 -7.14 19.73
N ILE A 139 -16.72 -6.13 18.97
CA ILE A 139 -16.43 -6.02 17.53
C ILE A 139 -14.97 -5.62 17.36
N ARG A 140 -14.29 -6.25 16.39
CA ARG A 140 -12.89 -6.00 16.04
C ARG A 140 -12.68 -6.01 14.53
N ASN A 141 -11.79 -5.17 14.08
CA ASN A 141 -11.31 -5.13 12.71
C ASN A 141 -12.42 -5.11 11.66
N PRO A 142 -13.40 -4.20 11.73
CA PRO A 142 -14.44 -4.09 10.72
C PRO A 142 -13.83 -3.72 9.36
N ARG A 143 -14.39 -4.30 8.28
CA ARG A 143 -14.01 -4.04 6.89
C ARG A 143 -15.26 -3.98 6.03
N PHE A 144 -15.37 -2.92 5.22
CA PHE A 144 -16.47 -2.81 4.27
C PHE A 144 -16.39 -3.86 3.16
N LEU A 145 -17.55 -4.31 2.70
CA LEU A 145 -17.70 -4.96 1.41
C LEU A 145 -17.64 -3.90 0.29
N PRO A 146 -17.37 -4.32 -0.96
CA PRO A 146 -17.15 -3.38 -2.08
C PRO A 146 -18.27 -2.40 -2.36
N ALA A 147 -19.52 -2.79 -2.08
CA ALA A 147 -20.69 -1.90 -2.24
C ALA A 147 -20.78 -0.81 -1.16
N GLY A 148 -20.06 -0.97 -0.05
CA GLY A 148 -20.03 0.00 1.05
C GLY A 148 -21.25 -0.03 1.98
N ASP A 149 -22.21 -0.91 1.73
CA ASP A 149 -23.45 -1.07 2.50
C ASP A 149 -23.36 -2.09 3.64
N LYS A 150 -22.39 -2.99 3.54
CA LYS A 150 -22.14 -4.06 4.53
C LYS A 150 -20.69 -4.09 5.00
N VAL A 151 -20.52 -4.65 6.20
CA VAL A 151 -19.22 -4.85 6.83
C VAL A 151 -19.05 -6.28 7.33
N ILE A 152 -17.82 -6.79 7.28
CA ILE A 152 -17.42 -7.99 8.00
C ILE A 152 -16.54 -7.59 9.18
N TYR A 153 -16.57 -8.38 10.25
CA TYR A 153 -15.78 -8.13 11.45
C TYR A 153 -15.62 -9.40 12.30
N ASP A 154 -14.60 -9.42 13.14
CA ASP A 154 -14.48 -10.38 14.23
C ASP A 154 -15.36 -9.95 15.40
N ARG A 155 -16.23 -10.84 15.86
CA ARG A 155 -17.07 -10.67 17.03
C ARG A 155 -16.62 -11.58 18.15
N VAL A 156 -16.21 -10.97 19.26
CA VAL A 156 -15.95 -11.73 20.51
C VAL A 156 -17.26 -11.99 21.21
N THR A 157 -17.61 -13.26 21.40
CA THR A 157 -18.83 -13.67 22.11
C THR A 157 -18.64 -13.56 23.64
N GLY A 158 -19.74 -13.59 24.39
CA GLY A 158 -19.68 -13.61 25.86
C GLY A 158 -18.93 -14.81 26.46
N ALA A 159 -18.76 -15.89 25.69
CA ALA A 159 -17.96 -17.06 26.06
C ALA A 159 -16.48 -16.94 25.65
N GLY A 160 -16.06 -15.81 25.08
CA GLY A 160 -14.70 -15.59 24.58
C GLY A 160 -14.38 -16.27 23.24
N ALA A 161 -15.36 -16.87 22.57
CA ALA A 161 -15.18 -17.39 21.21
C ALA A 161 -15.20 -16.24 20.20
N HIS A 162 -14.51 -16.42 19.06
CA HIS A 162 -14.41 -15.47 17.98
C HIS A 162 -15.24 -15.95 16.77
N GLU A 163 -16.03 -15.07 16.20
CA GLU A 163 -16.88 -15.34 15.06
C GLU A 163 -16.68 -14.27 13.98
N LEU A 164 -16.45 -14.70 12.74
CA LEU A 164 -16.59 -13.82 11.58
C LEU A 164 -18.06 -13.55 11.34
N LYS A 165 -18.45 -12.31 11.38
CA LYS A 165 -19.81 -11.86 11.10
C LYS A 165 -19.87 -10.87 9.95
N ILE A 166 -21.06 -10.76 9.37
CA ILE A 166 -21.43 -9.72 8.41
C ILE A 166 -22.64 -8.96 8.98
N SER A 167 -22.68 -7.66 8.77
CA SER A 167 -23.82 -6.81 9.11
C SER A 167 -24.00 -5.70 8.09
N ASP A 168 -25.06 -4.94 8.23
CA ASP A 168 -25.16 -3.62 7.60
C ASP A 168 -24.07 -2.68 8.16
N ALA A 169 -23.77 -1.58 7.45
CA ALA A 169 -22.70 -0.66 7.82
C ALA A 169 -22.90 0.01 9.19
N ASP A 170 -24.11 0.02 9.72
CA ASP A 170 -24.45 0.51 11.06
C ASP A 170 -24.35 -0.54 12.18
N GLY A 171 -23.96 -1.78 11.82
CA GLY A 171 -23.84 -2.90 12.75
C GLY A 171 -25.13 -3.70 12.96
N ASN A 172 -26.25 -3.28 12.36
CA ASN A 172 -27.52 -4.00 12.44
C ASN A 172 -27.59 -5.20 11.46
N ASN A 173 -28.64 -6.01 11.57
CA ASN A 173 -28.93 -7.13 10.66
C ASN A 173 -27.76 -8.10 10.48
N PHE A 174 -27.08 -8.42 11.58
CA PHE A 174 -25.89 -9.26 11.53
C PHE A 174 -26.20 -10.75 11.36
N ALA A 175 -25.31 -11.43 10.63
CA ALA A 175 -25.29 -12.88 10.47
C ALA A 175 -23.88 -13.43 10.71
N LYS A 176 -23.81 -14.67 11.23
CA LYS A 176 -22.53 -15.38 11.37
C LYS A 176 -22.15 -15.98 10.01
N ILE A 177 -20.90 -15.80 9.61
CA ILE A 177 -20.28 -16.44 8.45
C ILE A 177 -19.55 -17.72 8.90
N ALA A 178 -18.67 -17.60 9.91
CA ALA A 178 -17.83 -18.72 10.35
C ALA A 178 -17.34 -18.54 11.79
N ASP A 179 -16.83 -19.63 12.39
CA ASP A 179 -16.02 -19.57 13.60
C ASP A 179 -14.57 -19.22 13.25
N LEU A 180 -13.96 -18.32 14.01
CA LEU A 180 -12.54 -17.99 13.88
C LEU A 180 -11.73 -18.84 14.85
N PHE A 181 -10.62 -19.44 14.36
CA PHE A 181 -9.82 -20.40 15.11
C PHE A 181 -8.96 -19.77 16.21
N ARG A 182 -8.83 -18.46 16.21
CA ARG A 182 -8.02 -17.69 17.17
C ARG A 182 -8.48 -16.24 17.21
N PRO A 183 -8.16 -15.51 18.28
CA PRO A 183 -8.31 -14.05 18.32
C PRO A 183 -7.35 -13.39 17.32
N ASP A 184 -7.51 -12.12 17.12
CA ASP A 184 -6.54 -11.26 16.46
C ASP A 184 -6.45 -11.41 14.92
N TYR A 185 -7.52 -11.83 14.24
CA TYR A 185 -7.57 -11.73 12.79
C TYR A 185 -7.86 -10.31 12.33
N ASP A 186 -7.14 -9.91 11.28
CA ASP A 186 -7.50 -8.79 10.41
C ASP A 186 -7.87 -9.31 9.02
N PHE A 187 -8.55 -8.49 8.22
CA PHE A 187 -9.17 -8.91 6.98
C PHE A 187 -8.91 -7.92 5.84
N ALA A 188 -8.78 -8.45 4.64
CA ALA A 188 -8.92 -7.70 3.40
C ALA A 188 -10.04 -8.35 2.56
N VAL A 189 -11.00 -7.57 2.11
CA VAL A 189 -12.13 -8.04 1.29
C VAL A 189 -11.74 -7.98 -0.18
N SER A 190 -12.09 -9.01 -0.94
CA SER A 190 -11.89 -9.04 -2.39
C SER A 190 -12.77 -8.02 -3.11
N PRO A 191 -12.33 -7.48 -4.27
CA PRO A 191 -13.10 -6.47 -5.00
C PRO A 191 -14.50 -6.94 -5.47
N ASN A 192 -14.72 -8.23 -5.57
CA ASN A 192 -16.03 -8.81 -5.89
C ASN A 192 -16.91 -9.07 -4.65
N GLY A 193 -16.38 -8.91 -3.43
CA GLY A 193 -17.09 -9.11 -2.17
C GLY A 193 -17.39 -10.58 -1.80
N HIS A 194 -16.82 -11.55 -2.54
CA HIS A 194 -17.09 -12.96 -2.32
C HIS A 194 -16.11 -13.61 -1.34
N GLU A 195 -14.94 -13.05 -1.21
CA GLU A 195 -13.85 -13.62 -0.42
C GLU A 195 -13.20 -12.57 0.48
N ALA A 196 -12.64 -13.04 1.58
CA ALA A 196 -11.77 -12.23 2.43
C ALA A 196 -10.45 -12.97 2.70
N ALA A 197 -9.33 -12.29 2.55
CA ALA A 197 -8.07 -12.76 3.10
C ALA A 197 -8.05 -12.47 4.60
N ALA A 198 -7.64 -13.43 5.42
CA ALA A 198 -7.55 -13.32 6.87
C ALA A 198 -6.16 -13.69 7.36
N TRP A 199 -5.55 -12.82 8.14
CA TRP A 199 -4.23 -13.04 8.75
C TRP A 199 -4.27 -12.67 10.24
N SER A 200 -3.43 -13.34 11.03
CA SER A 200 -3.26 -12.97 12.44
C SER A 200 -2.35 -11.76 12.56
N THR A 201 -2.76 -10.80 13.35
CA THR A 201 -1.96 -9.62 13.73
C THR A 201 -0.98 -9.91 14.87
N SER A 202 -1.03 -11.12 15.47
CA SER A 202 -0.14 -11.55 16.53
C SER A 202 1.32 -11.49 16.10
N GLN A 203 2.15 -10.92 16.94
CA GLN A 203 3.61 -10.91 16.77
C GLN A 203 4.30 -12.03 17.56
N VAL A 204 3.53 -12.78 18.34
CA VAL A 204 4.07 -13.82 19.25
C VAL A 204 4.06 -15.19 18.59
N SER A 205 3.07 -15.48 17.74
CA SER A 205 2.92 -16.79 17.11
C SER A 205 2.63 -16.67 15.62
N ALA A 206 3.42 -17.36 14.81
CA ALA A 206 3.17 -17.47 13.37
C ALA A 206 1.83 -18.16 13.10
N ALA A 207 1.09 -17.67 12.11
CA ALA A 207 -0.20 -18.23 11.70
C ALA A 207 -0.28 -18.36 10.17
N PRO A 208 -1.09 -19.30 9.64
CA PRO A 208 -1.40 -19.35 8.22
C PRO A 208 -2.13 -18.09 7.75
N LEU A 209 -1.97 -17.78 6.46
CA LEU A 209 -2.84 -16.86 5.75
C LEU A 209 -4.00 -17.67 5.16
N PHE A 210 -5.22 -17.22 5.39
CA PHE A 210 -6.43 -17.86 4.90
C PHE A 210 -7.12 -17.03 3.83
N LEU A 211 -7.82 -17.71 2.93
CA LEU A 211 -8.89 -17.15 2.11
C LEU A 211 -10.21 -17.70 2.65
N ILE A 212 -11.15 -16.85 2.92
CA ILE A 212 -12.47 -17.21 3.45
C ILE A 212 -13.51 -16.92 2.38
N ASP A 213 -14.29 -17.90 2.00
CA ASP A 213 -15.48 -17.71 1.19
C ASP A 213 -16.58 -17.12 2.09
N LEU A 214 -17.03 -15.90 1.80
CA LEU A 214 -17.97 -15.16 2.65
C LEU A 214 -19.41 -15.68 2.58
N PHE A 215 -19.76 -16.51 1.58
CA PHE A 215 -21.07 -17.11 1.47
C PHE A 215 -21.17 -18.45 2.21
N THR A 216 -20.12 -19.24 2.16
CA THR A 216 -20.11 -20.60 2.72
C THR A 216 -19.39 -20.69 4.06
N GLY A 217 -18.60 -19.68 4.42
CA GLY A 217 -17.74 -19.69 5.61
C GLY A 217 -16.55 -20.64 5.52
N LYS A 218 -16.26 -21.16 4.32
CA LYS A 218 -15.15 -22.10 4.12
C LYS A 218 -13.80 -21.38 4.15
N PHE A 219 -12.84 -22.01 4.86
CA PHE A 219 -11.45 -21.54 4.93
C PHE A 219 -10.56 -22.36 4.00
N ASP A 220 -9.81 -21.68 3.16
CA ASP A 220 -8.73 -22.26 2.36
C ASP A 220 -7.39 -21.66 2.77
N VAL A 221 -6.39 -22.51 3.03
CA VAL A 221 -5.03 -22.04 3.37
C VAL A 221 -4.37 -21.51 2.11
N LEU A 222 -3.97 -20.21 2.13
CA LEU A 222 -3.24 -19.56 1.05
C LEU A 222 -1.73 -19.62 1.25
N GLY A 223 -1.28 -19.48 2.49
CA GLY A 223 0.14 -19.41 2.81
C GLY A 223 0.47 -20.14 4.10
N ASN A 224 1.69 -20.68 4.17
CA ASN A 224 2.21 -21.34 5.37
C ASN A 224 2.24 -20.38 6.56
N ALA A 225 2.34 -20.95 7.77
CA ALA A 225 2.47 -20.15 8.98
C ALA A 225 3.60 -19.12 8.88
N GLY A 226 3.30 -17.89 9.24
CA GLY A 226 4.22 -16.76 9.16
C GLY A 226 3.71 -15.57 9.95
N PHE A 227 4.51 -14.52 10.03
CA PHE A 227 4.15 -13.26 10.66
C PHE A 227 3.67 -12.29 9.57
N TYR A 228 2.42 -12.41 9.19
CA TYR A 228 1.79 -11.53 8.21
C TYR A 228 1.52 -10.16 8.82
N ARG A 229 1.82 -9.09 8.09
CA ARG A 229 1.62 -7.69 8.52
C ARG A 229 0.45 -7.03 7.81
N GLY A 230 -0.06 -7.66 6.77
CA GLY A 230 -1.22 -7.20 6.02
C GLY A 230 -1.28 -7.76 4.63
N THR A 231 -2.44 -7.58 4.01
CA THR A 231 -2.67 -7.99 2.62
C THR A 231 -3.54 -6.97 1.89
N LYS A 232 -3.36 -6.86 0.57
CA LYS A 232 -4.23 -6.07 -0.32
C LYS A 232 -4.54 -6.88 -1.58
N PHE A 233 -5.80 -7.05 -1.92
CA PHE A 233 -6.19 -7.64 -3.20
C PHE A 233 -5.76 -6.75 -4.37
N SER A 234 -5.38 -7.36 -5.50
CA SER A 234 -5.28 -6.66 -6.77
C SER A 234 -6.65 -6.14 -7.21
N PRO A 235 -6.73 -5.09 -8.04
CA PRO A 235 -8.01 -4.52 -8.47
C PRO A 235 -8.96 -5.51 -9.14
N ASP A 236 -8.42 -6.53 -9.81
CA ASP A 236 -9.18 -7.61 -10.45
C ASP A 236 -9.51 -8.78 -9.49
N GLY A 237 -9.00 -8.75 -8.25
CA GLY A 237 -9.18 -9.80 -7.26
C GLY A 237 -8.42 -11.09 -7.50
N SER A 238 -7.61 -11.19 -8.57
CA SER A 238 -6.91 -12.44 -8.93
C SER A 238 -5.65 -12.71 -8.11
N ARG A 239 -5.14 -11.70 -7.41
CA ARG A 239 -3.89 -11.73 -6.64
C ARG A 239 -4.02 -11.05 -5.29
N LEU A 240 -3.12 -11.40 -4.39
CA LEU A 240 -2.90 -10.72 -3.11
C LEU A 240 -1.47 -10.20 -3.04
N LEU A 241 -1.31 -8.91 -2.74
CA LEU A 241 -0.07 -8.37 -2.20
C LEU A 241 -0.03 -8.67 -0.72
N VAL A 242 1.07 -9.22 -0.25
CA VAL A 242 1.23 -9.66 1.13
C VAL A 242 2.51 -9.07 1.70
N SER A 243 2.43 -8.47 2.87
CA SER A 243 3.59 -8.10 3.67
C SER A 243 3.80 -9.14 4.77
N LYS A 244 5.00 -9.71 4.84
CA LYS A 244 5.37 -10.75 5.79
C LYS A 244 6.70 -10.42 6.44
N SER A 245 6.74 -10.39 7.78
CA SER A 245 7.97 -10.18 8.52
C SER A 245 8.80 -11.46 8.61
N ASN A 246 10.12 -11.31 8.52
CA ASN A 246 11.07 -12.34 8.90
C ASN A 246 11.30 -12.34 10.42
N GLN A 247 12.17 -13.24 10.90
CA GLN A 247 12.53 -13.33 12.34
C GLN A 247 13.22 -12.07 12.89
N ALA A 248 13.84 -11.27 12.04
CA ALA A 248 14.44 -9.98 12.42
C ALA A 248 13.43 -8.81 12.41
N GLY A 249 12.15 -9.07 12.14
CA GLY A 249 11.10 -8.05 12.09
C GLY A 249 11.06 -7.23 10.79
N ILE A 250 11.91 -7.57 9.80
CA ILE A 250 11.93 -6.90 8.51
C ILE A 250 10.79 -7.44 7.65
N SER A 251 9.93 -6.55 7.16
CA SER A 251 8.79 -6.90 6.31
C SER A 251 9.18 -6.94 4.85
N GLY A 252 8.99 -8.09 4.20
CA GLY A 252 9.14 -8.28 2.76
C GLY A 252 7.79 -8.38 2.07
N LEU A 253 7.73 -7.93 0.82
CA LEU A 253 6.54 -8.01 -0.02
C LEU A 253 6.57 -9.28 -0.89
N ALA A 254 5.42 -9.94 -1.00
CA ALA A 254 5.20 -11.06 -1.90
C ALA A 254 3.85 -10.92 -2.61
N VAL A 255 3.72 -11.52 -3.79
CA VAL A 255 2.47 -11.63 -4.53
C VAL A 255 2.03 -13.08 -4.54
N LEU A 256 0.80 -13.31 -4.11
CA LEU A 256 0.11 -14.59 -4.21
C LEU A 256 -0.91 -14.53 -5.35
N THR A 257 -0.73 -15.33 -6.39
CA THR A 257 -1.77 -15.59 -7.39
C THR A 257 -2.74 -16.60 -6.83
N LEU A 258 -4.04 -16.33 -6.92
CA LEU A 258 -5.07 -17.18 -6.31
C LEU A 258 -5.43 -18.39 -7.18
N SER A 259 -5.34 -18.25 -8.51
CA SER A 259 -5.60 -19.34 -9.46
C SER A 259 -4.68 -19.25 -10.70
N PRO A 260 -3.76 -20.20 -10.95
CA PRO A 260 -3.34 -21.23 -10.00
C PRO A 260 -2.59 -20.65 -8.81
N ARG A 261 -2.66 -21.30 -7.66
CA ARG A 261 -1.99 -20.81 -6.45
C ARG A 261 -0.48 -20.82 -6.61
N LYS A 262 0.10 -19.63 -6.60
CA LYS A 262 1.54 -19.42 -6.74
C LYS A 262 1.97 -18.20 -5.93
N ALA A 263 2.99 -18.35 -5.12
CA ALA A 263 3.66 -17.25 -4.43
C ALA A 263 4.90 -16.82 -5.23
N SER A 264 5.10 -15.51 -5.35
CA SER A 264 6.30 -14.91 -5.93
C SER A 264 6.80 -13.81 -4.98
N ASP A 265 8.06 -13.90 -4.57
CA ASP A 265 8.72 -12.83 -3.82
C ASP A 265 8.93 -11.63 -4.75
N VAL A 266 8.64 -10.44 -4.26
CA VAL A 266 8.84 -9.18 -5.00
C VAL A 266 10.28 -8.67 -4.85
N GLY A 267 11.00 -9.14 -3.83
CA GLY A 267 12.36 -8.68 -3.53
C GLY A 267 12.41 -7.26 -2.95
N LEU A 268 11.29 -6.70 -2.55
CA LEU A 268 11.17 -5.39 -1.92
C LEU A 268 10.76 -5.52 -0.46
N TYR A 269 11.25 -4.59 0.35
CA TYR A 269 10.99 -4.54 1.78
C TYR A 269 10.17 -3.30 2.09
N ALA A 270 8.93 -3.51 2.51
CA ALA A 270 8.01 -2.45 2.92
C ALA A 270 6.89 -3.03 3.80
N ASN A 271 6.23 -2.17 4.55
CA ASN A 271 4.96 -2.50 5.18
C ASN A 271 3.84 -2.46 4.15
N ILE A 272 2.72 -3.11 4.43
CA ILE A 272 1.60 -3.16 3.48
C ILE A 272 0.99 -1.77 3.21
N GLU A 273 1.04 -0.86 4.19
CA GLU A 273 0.51 0.51 4.05
C GLU A 273 1.38 1.38 3.12
N GLU A 274 2.67 1.04 3.00
CA GLU A 274 3.64 1.69 2.12
C GLU A 274 3.62 1.15 0.69
N ALA A 275 2.73 0.20 0.39
CA ALA A 275 2.64 -0.45 -0.91
C ALA A 275 1.20 -0.39 -1.45
N VAL A 276 1.06 -0.16 -2.75
CA VAL A 276 -0.22 -0.07 -3.44
C VAL A 276 -0.16 -0.73 -4.82
N TRP A 277 -1.26 -1.34 -5.23
CA TRP A 277 -1.42 -1.86 -6.57
C TRP A 277 -1.55 -0.72 -7.60
N GLY A 278 -0.94 -0.88 -8.76
CA GLY A 278 -1.31 -0.11 -9.94
C GLY A 278 -2.75 -0.42 -10.35
N LYS A 279 -3.37 0.49 -11.08
CA LYS A 279 -4.79 0.48 -11.45
C LYS A 279 -5.24 -0.81 -12.14
N ASP A 280 -4.38 -1.38 -13.01
CA ASP A 280 -4.65 -2.59 -13.77
C ASP A 280 -4.14 -3.88 -13.07
N GLY A 281 -3.55 -3.75 -11.88
CA GLY A 281 -2.96 -4.86 -11.13
C GLY A 281 -1.68 -5.43 -11.74
N SER A 282 -1.10 -4.79 -12.78
CA SER A 282 0.15 -5.24 -13.43
C SER A 282 1.41 -4.83 -12.69
N ALA A 283 1.32 -3.86 -11.79
CA ALA A 283 2.44 -3.31 -11.05
C ALA A 283 2.11 -3.08 -9.57
N ILE A 284 3.17 -3.02 -8.77
CA ILE A 284 3.14 -2.61 -7.36
C ILE A 284 4.00 -1.36 -7.24
N TRP A 285 3.47 -0.35 -6.57
CA TRP A 285 4.17 0.85 -6.18
C TRP A 285 4.46 0.78 -4.68
N THR A 286 5.68 1.08 -4.28
CA THR A 286 6.07 1.01 -2.87
C THR A 286 7.19 1.98 -2.55
N THR A 287 7.37 2.29 -1.28
CA THR A 287 8.49 3.10 -0.83
C THR A 287 9.78 2.27 -0.85
N GLY A 288 10.86 2.94 -1.19
CA GLY A 288 12.23 2.44 -1.10
C GLY A 288 13.10 3.35 -0.25
N VAL A 289 14.38 3.01 -0.13
CA VAL A 289 15.35 3.77 0.70
C VAL A 289 15.51 5.22 0.23
N SER A 290 15.40 5.49 -1.06
CA SER A 290 15.66 6.80 -1.67
C SER A 290 14.46 7.45 -2.33
N GLY A 291 13.33 6.74 -2.45
CA GLY A 291 12.19 7.24 -3.22
C GLY A 291 11.05 6.25 -3.30
N VAL A 292 10.24 6.39 -4.33
CA VAL A 292 9.16 5.47 -4.65
C VAL A 292 9.55 4.60 -5.83
N LEU A 293 9.33 3.32 -5.68
CA LEU A 293 9.67 2.26 -6.63
C LEU A 293 8.39 1.70 -7.25
N ARG A 294 8.49 1.31 -8.51
CA ARG A 294 7.46 0.53 -9.21
C ARG A 294 8.05 -0.82 -9.60
N TYR A 295 7.42 -1.90 -9.16
CA TYR A 295 7.71 -3.27 -9.55
C TYR A 295 6.68 -3.75 -10.56
N ARG A 296 7.11 -4.13 -11.77
CA ARG A 296 6.26 -4.72 -12.80
C ARG A 296 6.23 -6.23 -12.66
N LEU A 297 5.04 -6.80 -12.55
CA LEU A 297 4.87 -8.25 -12.30
C LEU A 297 5.33 -9.13 -13.48
N GLU A 298 5.08 -8.68 -14.71
CA GLU A 298 5.39 -9.47 -15.90
C GLU A 298 6.89 -9.56 -16.15
N THR A 299 7.60 -8.43 -16.10
CA THR A 299 9.04 -8.34 -16.37
C THR A 299 9.89 -8.56 -15.13
N GLN A 300 9.30 -8.49 -13.93
CA GLN A 300 9.99 -8.47 -12.62
C GLN A 300 10.98 -7.30 -12.50
N GLU A 301 10.76 -6.24 -13.27
CA GLU A 301 11.60 -5.05 -13.29
C GLU A 301 11.21 -4.10 -12.15
N ILE A 302 12.22 -3.61 -11.43
CA ILE A 302 12.09 -2.53 -10.46
C ILE A 302 12.61 -1.25 -11.09
N SER A 303 11.76 -0.20 -11.12
CA SER A 303 12.14 1.14 -11.57
C SER A 303 11.89 2.16 -10.48
N GLU A 304 12.82 3.11 -10.29
CA GLU A 304 12.60 4.26 -9.43
C GLU A 304 11.75 5.28 -10.20
N VAL A 305 10.53 5.51 -9.72
CA VAL A 305 9.56 6.45 -10.34
C VAL A 305 9.59 7.82 -9.69
N PHE A 306 10.21 7.93 -8.53
CA PHE A 306 10.41 9.17 -7.82
C PHE A 306 11.60 9.03 -6.87
N LYS A 307 12.45 10.06 -6.81
CA LYS A 307 13.58 10.14 -5.88
C LYS A 307 13.37 11.32 -4.93
N PHE A 308 13.42 11.06 -3.63
CA PHE A 308 13.38 12.12 -2.64
C PHE A 308 14.63 13.01 -2.75
N PRO A 309 14.51 14.34 -2.57
CA PRO A 309 15.65 15.23 -2.54
C PRO A 309 16.69 14.79 -1.49
N GLU A 310 17.98 15.07 -1.76
CA GLU A 310 19.04 14.78 -0.80
C GLU A 310 18.82 15.57 0.50
N GLY A 311 18.80 14.86 1.62
CA GLY A 311 18.53 15.44 2.95
C GLY A 311 17.04 15.45 3.35
N GLU A 312 16.11 15.23 2.41
CA GLU A 312 14.68 15.16 2.66
C GLU A 312 14.19 13.72 2.43
N LYS A 313 14.46 12.84 3.38
CA LYS A 313 13.98 11.45 3.31
C LYS A 313 12.82 11.25 4.27
N PRO A 314 11.58 11.52 3.86
CA PRO A 314 10.43 11.28 4.72
C PRO A 314 10.33 9.80 5.04
N ARG A 315 9.93 9.50 6.27
CA ARG A 315 9.51 8.15 6.64
C ARG A 315 8.05 8.00 6.24
N VAL A 316 7.83 7.34 5.12
CA VAL A 316 6.48 7.17 4.59
C VAL A 316 5.72 6.14 5.43
N SER A 317 4.60 6.54 6.01
CA SER A 317 3.70 5.65 6.77
C SER A 317 2.51 5.15 5.95
N SER A 318 2.16 5.85 4.87
CA SER A 318 1.06 5.50 3.97
C SER A 318 1.35 6.03 2.56
N LEU A 319 1.09 5.21 1.55
CA LEU A 319 1.24 5.55 0.14
C LEU A 319 -0.10 5.36 -0.58
N LEU A 320 -0.53 6.39 -1.33
CA LEU A 320 -1.72 6.36 -2.17
C LEU A 320 -1.32 6.68 -3.61
N LEU A 321 -1.70 5.84 -4.54
CA LEU A 321 -1.48 6.07 -5.96
C LEU A 321 -2.73 6.69 -6.58
N HIS A 322 -2.55 7.81 -7.29
CA HIS A 322 -3.66 8.43 -8.02
C HIS A 322 -4.20 7.50 -9.11
N PRO A 323 -5.51 7.48 -9.38
CA PRO A 323 -6.09 6.60 -10.41
C PRO A 323 -5.53 6.77 -11.83
N SER A 324 -4.89 7.91 -12.15
CA SER A 324 -4.17 8.12 -13.42
C SER A 324 -2.70 7.64 -13.38
N GLU A 325 -2.18 7.27 -12.21
CA GLU A 325 -0.77 6.89 -11.97
C GLU A 325 0.26 7.98 -12.33
N THR A 326 -0.18 9.23 -12.46
CA THR A 326 0.71 10.36 -12.77
C THR A 326 1.33 11.01 -11.54
N PHE A 327 0.75 10.78 -10.38
CA PHE A 327 1.26 11.23 -9.10
C PHE A 327 0.80 10.29 -7.97
N PHE A 328 1.37 10.47 -6.81
CA PHE A 328 0.99 9.77 -5.59
C PHE A 328 0.95 10.75 -4.41
N LEU A 329 0.20 10.37 -3.39
CA LEU A 329 0.22 11.03 -2.10
C LEU A 329 0.91 10.12 -1.09
N PHE A 330 1.56 10.73 -0.10
CA PHE A 330 2.15 9.98 1.00
C PHE A 330 2.06 10.79 2.31
N VAL A 331 1.96 10.05 3.40
CA VAL A 331 2.01 10.62 4.74
C VAL A 331 3.41 10.41 5.30
N ASP A 332 4.05 11.48 5.75
CA ASP A 332 5.30 11.39 6.49
C ASP A 332 5.01 11.01 7.95
N GLU A 333 5.63 9.92 8.43
CA GLU A 333 5.41 9.38 9.76
C GLU A 333 5.80 10.37 10.87
N GLU A 334 6.85 11.17 10.65
CA GLU A 334 7.39 12.08 11.65
C GLU A 334 6.49 13.30 11.86
N THR A 335 6.08 13.95 10.79
CA THR A 335 5.23 15.14 10.84
C THR A 335 3.74 14.80 10.85
N GLY A 336 3.36 13.69 10.25
CA GLY A 336 1.98 13.33 9.97
C GLY A 336 1.38 14.09 8.78
N PHE A 337 2.15 14.93 8.10
CA PHE A 337 1.67 15.76 7.00
C PHE A 337 1.43 14.92 5.74
N LEU A 338 0.50 15.40 4.92
CA LEU A 338 0.20 14.79 3.63
C LEU A 338 0.92 15.53 2.51
N TYR A 339 1.68 14.80 1.73
CA TYR A 339 2.46 15.32 0.60
C TYR A 339 1.98 14.72 -0.71
N ARG A 340 2.19 15.46 -1.79
CA ARG A 340 2.06 14.99 -3.16
C ARG A 340 3.41 15.00 -3.85
N ALA A 341 3.65 14.01 -4.69
CA ALA A 341 4.78 13.97 -5.60
C ALA A 341 4.36 13.41 -6.98
N ASP A 342 4.86 14.03 -8.05
CA ASP A 342 4.59 13.56 -9.40
C ASP A 342 5.48 12.37 -9.75
N ALA A 343 4.88 11.34 -10.34
CA ALA A 343 5.60 10.17 -10.79
C ALA A 343 6.30 10.48 -12.13
N ARG A 344 7.57 10.05 -12.26
CA ARG A 344 8.25 10.03 -13.57
C ARG A 344 7.61 8.93 -14.41
N GLN A 345 7.23 9.28 -15.62
CA GLN A 345 6.69 8.34 -16.59
C GLN A 345 7.78 7.53 -17.27
#